data_2b49e12845ad51b41cbfbf81ff337353
#
_entry.id   2b49e12845ad51b41cbfbf81ff337353
#
_cell.length_a   1.000
_cell.length_b   1.000
_cell.length_c   1.000
_cell.angle_alpha   90.00
_cell.angle_beta   90.00
_cell.angle_gamma   90.00
#
_symmetry.space_group_name_H-M   'P 1'
#
loop_
_entity.id
_entity.type
_entity.pdbx_description
1 polymer ?
#
loop_
_entity_poly.entity_id
_entity_poly.type
_entity_poly.pdbx_seq_one_letter_code
_entity_poly.pdbx_strand_id
1 'polypeptide(L)'
;NLITMKFKFKIQQYQTEAVENTVNVFTGQPAQQGQKGYRIDLGDKNAIGFSEFESGYSNGEIVLTNEQILDNTRDIQVAQLIQPSTSLAKGQGRVSLDIEMETGTGKTYVYIKTMFELNRRYGWCKFIVVVPSIAIREGVAKSFSMLEDHFMEHYGKKARWFVYNSSRLNELDAFSHDAGLSVMVINTQAFAAS
;
A
#
# COMPACT_ATOMS: atom_id res chain seq x y z
N ASN A 1 21.79 -28.21 13.97
CA ASN A 1 21.42 -26.85 14.44
C ASN A 1 21.71 -25.88 13.29
N LEU A 2 20.73 -25.63 12.44
CA LEU A 2 20.77 -24.51 11.49
C LEU A 2 20.63 -23.22 12.30
N ILE A 3 21.72 -22.48 12.43
CA ILE A 3 21.66 -21.11 12.97
C ILE A 3 20.92 -20.26 11.93
N THR A 4 19.65 -20.03 12.15
CA THR A 4 18.86 -19.09 11.35
C THR A 4 19.41 -17.69 11.65
N MET A 5 20.19 -17.14 10.74
CA MET A 5 20.70 -15.78 10.84
C MET A 5 19.51 -14.82 10.77
N LYS A 6 19.08 -14.29 11.91
CA LYS A 6 18.09 -13.22 11.96
C LYS A 6 18.76 -11.91 11.54
N PHE A 7 18.35 -11.36 10.43
CA PHE A 7 18.74 -10.01 10.03
C PHE A 7 18.12 -9.00 11.01
N LYS A 8 18.96 -8.26 11.73
CA LYS A 8 18.49 -7.11 12.51
C LYS A 8 18.52 -5.88 11.62
N PHE A 9 17.35 -5.39 11.25
CA PHE A 9 17.22 -4.12 10.53
C PHE A 9 17.38 -2.97 11.52
N LYS A 10 18.34 -2.08 11.25
CA LYS A 10 18.48 -0.84 12.02
C LYS A 10 17.55 0.20 11.39
N ILE A 11 16.55 0.63 12.14
CA ILE A 11 15.65 1.70 11.73
C ILE A 11 16.45 3.00 11.65
N GLN A 12 16.41 3.66 10.49
CA GLN A 12 17.04 4.96 10.28
C GLN A 12 16.02 6.07 10.48
N GLN A 13 16.43 7.18 11.07
CA GLN A 13 15.54 8.31 11.35
C GLN A 13 14.93 8.86 10.07
N TYR A 14 15.73 9.10 9.03
CA TYR A 14 15.23 9.63 7.74
C TYR A 14 14.20 8.71 7.06
N GLN A 15 14.31 7.38 7.26
CA GLN A 15 13.30 6.44 6.75
C GLN A 15 11.98 6.57 7.53
N THR A 16 12.07 6.75 8.84
CA THR A 16 10.90 6.99 9.69
C THR A 16 10.22 8.30 9.30
N GLU A 17 11.00 9.36 9.12
CA GLU A 17 10.48 10.67 8.68
C GLU A 17 9.80 10.60 7.31
N ALA A 18 10.38 9.89 6.34
CA ALA A 18 9.77 9.70 5.03
C ALA A 18 8.42 8.98 5.11
N VAL A 19 8.32 7.94 5.96
CA VAL A 19 7.08 7.22 6.22
C VAL A 19 6.05 8.13 6.89
N GLU A 20 6.43 8.80 7.98
CA GLU A 20 5.55 9.69 8.74
C GLU A 20 5.01 10.84 7.85
N ASN A 21 5.87 11.47 7.07
CA ASN A 21 5.49 12.54 6.17
C ASN A 21 4.47 12.05 5.12
N THR A 22 4.70 10.88 4.53
CA THR A 22 3.78 10.31 3.56
C THR A 22 2.40 10.02 4.19
N VAL A 23 2.39 9.45 5.38
CA VAL A 23 1.16 9.09 6.08
C VAL A 23 0.43 10.32 6.60
N ASN A 24 1.16 11.35 7.05
CA ASN A 24 0.59 12.59 7.57
C ASN A 24 -0.09 13.47 6.51
N VAL A 25 0.13 13.22 5.21
CA VAL A 25 -0.68 13.84 4.15
C VAL A 25 -2.17 13.57 4.35
N PHE A 26 -2.50 12.44 4.97
CA PHE A 26 -3.89 12.04 5.25
C PHE A 26 -4.32 12.37 6.69
N THR A 27 -3.66 13.29 7.38
CA THR A 27 -4.08 13.75 8.72
C THR A 27 -5.51 14.29 8.67
N GLY A 28 -6.35 13.82 9.58
CA GLY A 28 -7.80 14.10 9.60
C GLY A 28 -8.65 13.04 8.91
N GLN A 29 -8.06 12.09 8.18
CA GLN A 29 -8.77 10.91 7.70
C GLN A 29 -9.17 10.05 8.90
N PRO A 30 -10.46 9.69 9.06
CA PRO A 30 -10.88 8.85 10.16
C PRO A 30 -10.26 7.46 10.06
N ALA A 31 -9.93 6.88 11.19
CA ALA A 31 -9.55 5.48 11.27
C ALA A 31 -10.76 4.63 10.83
N GLN A 32 -10.59 3.89 9.75
CA GLN A 32 -11.66 3.03 9.26
C GLN A 32 -11.71 1.76 10.09
N GLN A 33 -12.79 1.57 10.79
CA GLN A 33 -13.08 0.29 11.43
C GLN A 33 -13.56 -0.68 10.36
N GLY A 34 -12.63 -1.51 9.90
CA GLY A 34 -12.93 -2.54 8.92
C GLY A 34 -12.81 -2.07 7.47
N GLN A 35 -12.75 -3.04 6.62
CA GLN A 35 -12.71 -2.88 5.18
C GLN A 35 -14.12 -2.64 4.67
N LYS A 36 -14.22 -1.89 3.59
CA LYS A 36 -15.46 -1.77 2.85
C LYS A 36 -15.64 -3.04 2.01
N GLY A 37 -16.56 -3.91 2.44
CA GLY A 37 -17.00 -5.01 1.61
C GLY A 37 -17.70 -4.46 0.36
N TYR A 38 -17.49 -5.10 -0.78
CA TYR A 38 -18.23 -4.80 -2.00
C TYR A 38 -18.86 -6.07 -2.56
N ARG A 39 -19.98 -5.89 -3.28
CA ARG A 39 -20.64 -6.97 -4.03
C ARG A 39 -20.43 -6.73 -5.51
N ILE A 40 -20.12 -7.78 -6.24
CA ILE A 40 -20.12 -7.74 -7.69
C ILE A 40 -21.54 -8.12 -8.13
N ASP A 41 -22.24 -7.18 -8.76
CA ASP A 41 -23.49 -7.47 -9.44
C ASP A 41 -23.17 -8.15 -10.78
N LEU A 42 -23.35 -9.46 -10.82
CA LEU A 42 -23.13 -10.27 -12.03
C LEU A 42 -24.23 -10.10 -13.08
N GLY A 43 -25.19 -9.20 -12.83
CA GLY A 43 -26.27 -8.88 -13.81
C GLY A 43 -27.29 -10.00 -14.00
N ASP A 44 -27.25 -11.08 -13.22
CA ASP A 44 -28.20 -12.18 -13.29
C ASP A 44 -29.45 -11.86 -12.47
N LYS A 45 -30.51 -11.40 -13.15
CA LYS A 45 -31.80 -11.04 -12.55
C LYS A 45 -32.56 -12.21 -11.93
N ASN A 46 -32.10 -13.44 -12.10
CA ASN A 46 -32.75 -14.66 -11.63
C ASN A 46 -32.01 -15.40 -10.51
N ALA A 47 -30.90 -14.85 -10.03
CA ALA A 47 -30.23 -15.41 -8.85
C ALA A 47 -31.02 -15.08 -7.59
N ILE A 48 -32.10 -15.81 -7.35
CA ILE A 48 -32.76 -15.92 -6.05
C ILE A 48 -31.88 -16.81 -5.18
N GLY A 49 -30.80 -16.27 -4.74
CA GLY A 49 -29.90 -16.83 -3.76
C GLY A 49 -29.26 -15.68 -3.01
N PHE A 50 -29.78 -15.38 -1.84
CA PHE A 50 -29.09 -14.52 -0.88
C PHE A 50 -27.75 -15.14 -0.53
N SER A 51 -26.73 -14.89 -1.32
CA SER A 51 -25.39 -15.05 -0.86
C SER A 51 -25.11 -13.83 0.01
N GLU A 52 -25.19 -14.02 1.32
CA GLU A 52 -24.83 -13.04 2.34
C GLU A 52 -23.32 -12.73 2.35
N PHE A 53 -22.59 -13.24 1.38
CA PHE A 53 -21.14 -13.09 1.28
C PHE A 53 -20.78 -11.88 0.46
N GLU A 54 -20.01 -10.98 1.06
CA GLU A 54 -19.35 -9.88 0.37
C GLU A 54 -18.45 -10.44 -0.73
N SER A 55 -18.52 -9.88 -1.94
CA SER A 55 -17.75 -10.35 -3.10
C SER A 55 -16.26 -9.98 -2.99
N GLY A 56 -15.88 -9.20 -1.99
CA GLY A 56 -14.51 -8.84 -1.71
C GLY A 56 -14.38 -7.63 -0.79
N TYR A 57 -13.15 -7.22 -0.55
CA TYR A 57 -12.81 -6.08 0.29
C TYR A 57 -12.02 -5.04 -0.51
N SER A 58 -12.30 -3.77 -0.28
CA SER A 58 -11.58 -2.64 -0.86
C SER A 58 -11.12 -1.67 0.22
N ASN A 59 -10.18 -0.80 -0.12
CA ASN A 59 -9.86 0.33 0.73
C ASN A 59 -11.06 1.25 0.84
N GLY A 60 -11.29 1.77 2.03
CA GLY A 60 -12.26 2.82 2.22
C GLY A 60 -11.86 4.12 1.51
N GLU A 61 -12.85 4.96 1.28
CA GLU A 61 -12.66 6.21 0.55
C GLU A 61 -11.85 7.23 1.35
N ILE A 62 -11.10 8.08 0.66
CA ILE A 62 -10.51 9.28 1.24
C ILE A 62 -11.61 10.30 1.40
N VAL A 63 -11.97 10.62 2.66
CA VAL A 63 -13.05 11.59 2.96
C VAL A 63 -12.54 13.03 3.05
N LEU A 64 -11.22 13.23 3.16
CA LEU A 64 -10.62 14.56 3.16
C LEU A 64 -10.92 15.30 1.85
N THR A 65 -11.12 16.61 1.92
CA THR A 65 -11.20 17.46 0.73
C THR A 65 -9.82 17.61 0.07
N ASN A 66 -9.80 18.01 -1.19
CA ASN A 66 -8.52 18.31 -1.87
C ASN A 66 -7.75 19.45 -1.19
N GLU A 67 -8.45 20.42 -0.62
CA GLU A 67 -7.84 21.52 0.13
C GLU A 67 -7.16 21.00 1.40
N GLN A 68 -7.83 20.15 2.17
CA GLN A 68 -7.23 19.55 3.37
C GLN A 68 -5.98 18.73 3.05
N ILE A 69 -6.02 17.93 1.98
CA ILE A 69 -4.85 17.16 1.52
C ILE A 69 -3.72 18.08 1.08
N LEU A 70 -4.03 19.17 0.37
CA LEU A 70 -3.04 20.15 -0.08
C LEU A 70 -2.42 20.90 1.10
N ASP A 71 -3.22 21.30 2.08
CA ASP A 71 -2.72 21.99 3.26
C ASP A 71 -1.83 21.07 4.11
N ASN A 72 -2.24 19.83 4.36
CA ASN A 72 -1.38 18.83 5.01
C ASN A 72 -0.05 18.64 4.25
N THR A 73 -0.10 18.60 2.92
CA THR A 73 1.10 18.47 2.08
C THR A 73 2.01 19.69 2.21
N ARG A 74 1.46 20.90 2.22
CA ARG A 74 2.20 22.16 2.40
C ARG A 74 2.89 22.22 3.75
N ASP A 75 2.20 21.84 4.82
CA ASP A 75 2.75 21.82 6.17
C ASP A 75 3.98 20.89 6.24
N ILE A 76 3.90 19.72 5.62
CA ILE A 76 5.02 18.79 5.52
C ILE A 76 6.16 19.40 4.69
N GLN A 77 5.87 19.99 3.55
CA GLN A 77 6.87 20.62 2.68
C GLN A 77 7.59 21.76 3.38
N VAL A 78 6.86 22.61 4.08
CA VAL A 78 7.44 23.71 4.88
C VAL A 78 8.35 23.17 5.97
N ALA A 79 7.92 22.14 6.70
CA ALA A 79 8.73 21.52 7.75
C ALA A 79 10.02 20.89 7.22
N GLN A 80 10.02 20.48 5.94
CA GLN A 80 11.18 19.92 5.24
C GLN A 80 11.99 20.96 4.44
N LEU A 81 11.66 22.23 4.54
CA LEU A 81 12.29 23.33 3.77
C LEU A 81 12.13 23.15 2.24
N ILE A 82 11.05 22.51 1.82
CA ILE A 82 10.64 22.37 0.42
C ILE A 82 9.65 23.47 0.09
N GLN A 83 9.73 24.01 -1.11
CA GLN A 83 8.77 25.02 -1.57
C GLN A 83 7.35 24.42 -1.58
N PRO A 84 6.37 25.04 -0.90
CA PRO A 84 5.01 24.52 -0.85
C PRO A 84 4.36 24.48 -2.23
N SER A 85 3.68 23.39 -2.51
CA SER A 85 2.92 23.19 -3.74
C SER A 85 1.74 24.16 -3.84
N THR A 86 1.48 24.67 -5.04
CA THR A 86 0.33 25.55 -5.29
C THR A 86 -0.97 24.75 -5.50
N SER A 87 -0.87 23.50 -5.92
CA SER A 87 -1.98 22.59 -6.17
C SER A 87 -1.53 21.14 -5.97
N LEU A 88 -2.48 20.24 -5.82
CA LEU A 88 -2.21 18.79 -5.86
C LEU A 88 -1.66 18.40 -7.23
N ALA A 89 -0.72 17.46 -7.23
CA ALA A 89 -0.17 16.91 -8.47
C ALA A 89 -1.26 16.22 -9.29
N LYS A 90 -1.24 16.44 -10.60
CA LYS A 90 -2.10 15.72 -11.54
C LYS A 90 -1.53 14.34 -11.77
N GLY A 91 -2.27 13.31 -11.43
CA GLY A 91 -1.86 11.91 -11.58
C GLY A 91 -3.04 10.99 -11.89
N GLN A 92 -2.77 9.71 -11.93
CA GLN A 92 -3.82 8.71 -12.01
C GLN A 92 -4.47 8.55 -10.62
N GLY A 93 -5.70 8.99 -10.51
CA GLY A 93 -6.44 8.98 -9.26
C GLY A 93 -6.55 10.34 -8.59
N ARG A 94 -7.17 10.35 -7.42
CA ARG A 94 -7.51 11.58 -6.71
C ARG A 94 -6.30 12.27 -6.06
N VAL A 95 -5.38 11.48 -5.54
CA VAL A 95 -4.18 11.96 -4.85
C VAL A 95 -2.95 11.31 -5.47
N SER A 96 -2.00 12.14 -5.89
CA SER A 96 -0.68 11.72 -6.37
C SER A 96 0.39 12.40 -5.54
N LEU A 97 1.33 11.62 -5.01
CA LEU A 97 2.42 12.10 -4.15
C LEU A 97 3.74 11.59 -4.71
N ASP A 98 4.71 12.48 -4.81
CA ASP A 98 6.09 12.13 -5.15
C ASP A 98 6.95 12.12 -3.89
N ILE A 99 7.68 11.03 -3.67
CA ILE A 99 8.58 10.86 -2.53
C ILE A 99 9.99 10.67 -3.07
N GLU A 100 10.81 11.70 -2.89
CA GLU A 100 12.19 11.69 -3.32
C GLU A 100 13.11 11.15 -2.22
N MET A 101 13.92 10.17 -2.58
CA MET A 101 14.97 9.61 -1.73
C MET A 101 16.16 9.20 -2.60
N GLU A 102 17.36 9.36 -2.09
CA GLU A 102 18.57 8.93 -2.81
C GLU A 102 18.61 7.42 -3.05
N THR A 103 19.40 7.03 -4.04
CA THR A 103 19.62 5.60 -4.33
C THR A 103 20.37 4.94 -3.17
N GLY A 104 19.96 3.72 -2.80
CA GLY A 104 20.57 2.98 -1.70
C GLY A 104 20.10 3.36 -0.30
N THR A 105 19.17 4.33 -0.14
CA THR A 105 18.65 4.77 1.15
C THR A 105 17.51 3.91 1.72
N GLY A 106 17.12 2.84 1.00
CA GLY A 106 16.09 1.92 1.47
C GLY A 106 14.66 2.31 1.07
N LYS A 107 14.47 2.86 -0.13
CA LYS A 107 13.14 3.19 -0.67
C LYS A 107 12.13 2.04 -0.50
N THR A 108 12.56 0.81 -0.78
CA THR A 108 11.71 -0.38 -0.66
C THR A 108 11.22 -0.58 0.77
N TYR A 109 12.10 -0.43 1.75
CA TYR A 109 11.72 -0.47 3.16
C TYR A 109 10.71 0.62 3.50
N VAL A 110 10.93 1.84 3.02
CA VAL A 110 10.06 3.00 3.29
C VAL A 110 8.65 2.77 2.76
N TYR A 111 8.48 2.38 1.49
CA TYR A 111 7.13 2.20 0.98
C TYR A 111 6.42 0.97 1.56
N ILE A 112 7.14 -0.12 1.89
CA ILE A 112 6.54 -1.25 2.59
C ILE A 112 6.07 -0.81 3.99
N LYS A 113 6.92 -0.11 4.76
CA LYS A 113 6.53 0.42 6.08
C LYS A 113 5.36 1.39 5.98
N THR A 114 5.33 2.23 4.94
CA THR A 114 4.20 3.14 4.68
C THR A 114 2.87 2.40 4.53
N MET A 115 2.85 1.25 3.86
CA MET A 115 1.63 0.43 3.75
C MET A 115 1.15 -0.06 5.13
N PHE A 116 2.07 -0.52 5.99
CA PHE A 116 1.73 -0.92 7.36
C PHE A 116 1.21 0.26 8.19
N GLU A 117 1.80 1.44 8.07
CA GLU A 117 1.35 2.64 8.77
C GLU A 117 0.00 3.14 8.27
N LEU A 118 -0.23 3.15 6.96
CA LEU A 118 -1.54 3.47 6.37
C LEU A 118 -2.62 2.48 6.83
N ASN A 119 -2.27 1.19 6.90
CA ASN A 119 -3.18 0.18 7.45
C ASN A 119 -3.44 0.40 8.94
N ARG A 120 -2.42 0.70 9.73
CA ARG A 120 -2.55 0.94 11.17
C ARG A 120 -3.40 2.15 11.49
N ARG A 121 -3.22 3.26 10.75
CA ARG A 121 -3.89 4.53 11.03
C ARG A 121 -5.27 4.64 10.38
N TYR A 122 -5.40 4.17 9.14
CA TYR A 122 -6.59 4.41 8.33
C TYR A 122 -7.32 3.13 7.92
N GLY A 123 -6.80 1.95 8.26
CA GLY A 123 -7.40 0.67 7.94
C GLY A 123 -7.29 0.25 6.46
N TRP A 124 -6.57 1.00 5.63
CA TRP A 124 -6.35 0.63 4.24
C TRP A 124 -5.52 -0.66 4.14
N CYS A 125 -5.97 -1.61 3.34
CA CYS A 125 -5.44 -2.96 3.36
C CYS A 125 -5.05 -3.51 1.98
N LYS A 126 -5.41 -2.82 0.90
CA LYS A 126 -5.10 -3.24 -0.48
C LYS A 126 -4.11 -2.30 -1.11
N PHE A 127 -2.96 -2.84 -1.53
CA PHE A 127 -1.88 -2.07 -2.14
C PHE A 127 -1.39 -2.75 -3.41
N ILE A 128 -0.98 -1.95 -4.38
CA ILE A 128 -0.38 -2.42 -5.63
C ILE A 128 0.97 -1.71 -5.80
N VAL A 129 2.02 -2.50 -5.97
CA VAL A 129 3.37 -2.01 -6.26
C VAL A 129 3.65 -2.22 -7.74
N VAL A 130 3.71 -1.13 -8.49
CA VAL A 130 4.03 -1.15 -9.91
C VAL A 130 5.51 -0.82 -10.10
N VAL A 131 6.24 -1.70 -10.75
CA VAL A 131 7.68 -1.56 -10.96
C VAL A 131 8.04 -1.58 -12.46
N PRO A 132 9.14 -0.92 -12.87
CA PRO A 132 9.47 -0.77 -14.28
C PRO A 132 10.02 -2.04 -14.94
N SER A 133 10.52 -3.02 -14.17
CA SER A 133 11.13 -4.20 -14.74
C SER A 133 10.94 -5.46 -13.89
N ILE A 134 11.15 -6.62 -14.53
CA ILE A 134 11.11 -7.92 -13.86
C ILE A 134 12.21 -8.02 -12.79
N ALA A 135 13.41 -7.52 -13.05
CA ALA A 135 14.50 -7.56 -12.07
C ALA A 135 14.17 -6.78 -10.79
N ILE A 136 13.55 -5.59 -10.92
CA ILE A 136 13.10 -4.80 -9.77
C ILE A 136 11.95 -5.51 -9.05
N ARG A 137 11.03 -6.12 -9.79
CA ARG A 137 9.93 -6.91 -9.24
C ARG A 137 10.42 -8.05 -8.33
N GLU A 138 11.41 -8.81 -8.79
CA GLU A 138 12.03 -9.87 -7.99
C GLU A 138 12.75 -9.32 -6.75
N GLY A 139 13.40 -8.17 -6.87
CA GLY A 139 14.02 -7.46 -5.74
C GLY A 139 12.99 -7.04 -4.68
N VAL A 140 11.84 -6.56 -5.11
CA VAL A 140 10.72 -6.21 -4.22
C VAL A 140 10.16 -7.45 -3.52
N ALA A 141 9.92 -8.52 -4.27
CA ALA A 141 9.44 -9.79 -3.71
C ALA A 141 10.39 -10.32 -2.63
N LYS A 142 11.70 -10.29 -2.91
CA LYS A 142 12.73 -10.66 -1.93
C LYS A 142 12.69 -9.77 -0.69
N SER A 143 12.47 -8.47 -0.86
CA SER A 143 12.38 -7.53 0.26
C SER A 143 11.19 -7.82 1.17
N PHE A 144 10.02 -8.15 0.62
CA PHE A 144 8.87 -8.58 1.41
C PHE A 144 9.18 -9.82 2.25
N SER A 145 9.82 -10.83 1.65
CA SER A 145 10.23 -12.05 2.37
C SER A 145 11.23 -11.74 3.50
N MET A 146 12.23 -10.92 3.22
CA MET A 146 13.28 -10.59 4.19
C MET A 146 12.78 -9.75 5.37
N LEU A 147 11.79 -8.90 5.13
CA LEU A 147 11.24 -7.96 6.11
C LEU A 147 10.04 -8.53 6.88
N GLU A 148 9.56 -9.73 6.56
CA GLU A 148 8.37 -10.32 7.15
C GLU A 148 8.44 -10.41 8.67
N ASP A 149 9.52 -10.97 9.21
CA ASP A 149 9.71 -11.10 10.66
C ASP A 149 9.86 -9.75 11.35
N HIS A 150 10.55 -8.81 10.70
CA HIS A 150 10.73 -7.45 11.19
C HIS A 150 9.38 -6.73 11.34
N PHE A 151 8.53 -6.79 10.34
CA PHE A 151 7.21 -6.16 10.41
C PHE A 151 6.24 -6.91 11.31
N MET A 152 6.33 -8.24 11.39
CA MET A 152 5.57 -9.01 12.36
C MET A 152 5.90 -8.61 13.79
N GLU A 153 7.18 -8.37 14.10
CA GLU A 153 7.63 -7.90 15.42
C GLU A 153 7.10 -6.49 15.75
N HIS A 154 7.06 -5.58 14.75
CA HIS A 154 6.67 -4.18 14.97
C HIS A 154 5.16 -3.94 14.93
N TYR A 155 4.43 -4.69 14.10
CA TYR A 155 3.00 -4.45 13.84
C TYR A 155 2.08 -5.59 14.28
N GLY A 156 2.65 -6.73 14.72
CA GLY A 156 1.86 -7.90 15.11
C GLY A 156 1.09 -8.55 13.97
N LYS A 157 1.43 -8.22 12.71
CA LYS A 157 0.76 -8.74 11.51
C LYS A 157 1.73 -8.90 10.35
N LYS A 158 1.39 -9.79 9.43
CA LYS A 158 2.10 -10.00 8.17
C LYS A 158 1.30 -9.41 7.03
N ALA A 159 2.01 -8.88 6.03
CA ALA A 159 1.40 -8.57 4.74
C ALA A 159 1.34 -9.85 3.90
N ARG A 160 0.19 -10.15 3.31
CA ARG A 160 0.11 -11.11 2.22
C ARG A 160 0.54 -10.42 0.94
N TRP A 161 1.48 -11.01 0.23
CA TRP A 161 1.94 -10.45 -1.03
C TRP A 161 2.10 -11.54 -2.08
N PHE A 162 1.91 -11.17 -3.33
CA PHE A 162 2.15 -12.04 -4.48
C PHE A 162 2.63 -11.23 -5.68
N VAL A 163 3.28 -11.91 -6.60
CA VAL A 163 3.68 -11.34 -7.88
C VAL A 163 2.59 -11.66 -8.91
N TYR A 164 2.03 -10.62 -9.52
CA TYR A 164 0.98 -10.79 -10.53
C TYR A 164 1.45 -11.69 -11.67
N ASN A 165 0.61 -12.66 -11.99
CA ASN A 165 0.77 -13.56 -13.13
C ASN A 165 -0.61 -13.82 -13.75
N SER A 166 -0.76 -13.46 -15.03
CA SER A 166 -2.02 -13.63 -15.76
C SER A 166 -2.50 -15.09 -15.83
N SER A 167 -1.60 -16.06 -15.62
CA SER A 167 -1.94 -17.49 -15.57
C SER A 167 -2.45 -17.95 -14.20
N ARG A 168 -2.45 -17.08 -13.17
CA ARG A 168 -2.82 -17.41 -11.80
C ARG A 168 -3.92 -16.51 -11.27
N LEU A 169 -5.09 -16.56 -11.87
CA LEU A 169 -6.24 -15.72 -11.49
C LEU A 169 -6.73 -15.98 -10.05
N ASN A 170 -6.50 -17.18 -9.51
CA ASN A 170 -6.81 -17.50 -8.13
C ASN A 170 -6.06 -16.61 -7.10
N GLU A 171 -4.90 -16.08 -7.44
CA GLU A 171 -4.17 -15.14 -6.58
C GLU A 171 -4.87 -13.78 -6.53
N LEU A 172 -5.49 -13.35 -7.64
CA LEU A 172 -6.32 -12.14 -7.68
C LEU A 172 -7.59 -12.31 -6.85
N ASP A 173 -8.23 -13.47 -6.93
CA ASP A 173 -9.40 -13.78 -6.10
C ASP A 173 -9.01 -13.75 -4.62
N ALA A 174 -7.92 -14.39 -4.25
CA ALA A 174 -7.42 -14.37 -2.88
C ALA A 174 -7.10 -12.95 -2.41
N PHE A 175 -6.49 -12.13 -3.27
CA PHE A 175 -6.23 -10.71 -2.98
C PHE A 175 -7.52 -9.92 -2.74
N SER A 176 -8.54 -10.17 -3.55
CA SER A 176 -9.83 -9.50 -3.45
C SER A 176 -10.57 -9.89 -2.16
N HIS A 177 -10.58 -11.16 -1.78
CA HIS A 177 -11.33 -11.68 -0.64
C HIS A 177 -10.58 -11.61 0.70
N ASP A 178 -9.28 -11.32 0.68
CA ASP A 178 -8.50 -11.21 1.92
C ASP A 178 -8.89 -9.96 2.69
N ALA A 179 -9.26 -10.15 3.95
CA ALA A 179 -9.54 -9.06 4.87
C ALA A 179 -8.26 -8.41 5.45
N GLY A 180 -7.09 -9.02 5.28
CA GLY A 180 -5.81 -8.55 5.79
C GLY A 180 -5.09 -7.56 4.89
N LEU A 181 -3.91 -7.13 5.35
CA LEU A 181 -2.99 -6.32 4.55
C LEU A 181 -2.46 -7.15 3.38
N SER A 182 -2.87 -6.80 2.16
CA SER A 182 -2.55 -7.53 0.94
C SER A 182 -1.88 -6.64 -0.09
N VAL A 183 -0.83 -7.15 -0.71
CA VAL A 183 -0.01 -6.42 -1.68
C VAL A 183 0.17 -7.23 -2.96
N MET A 184 -0.18 -6.63 -4.08
CA MET A 184 0.12 -7.17 -5.42
C MET A 184 1.34 -6.45 -5.99
N VAL A 185 2.32 -7.20 -6.45
CA VAL A 185 3.53 -6.66 -7.12
C VAL A 185 3.43 -6.96 -8.61
N ILE A 186 3.47 -5.93 -9.45
CA ILE A 186 3.30 -6.04 -10.89
C ILE A 186 4.33 -5.18 -11.63
N ASN A 187 4.83 -5.64 -12.76
CA ASN A 187 5.68 -4.81 -13.63
C ASN A 187 4.84 -4.10 -14.71
N THR A 188 5.33 -2.95 -15.16
CA THR A 188 4.59 -2.07 -16.10
C THR A 188 4.15 -2.78 -17.39
N GLN A 189 4.97 -3.68 -17.92
CA GLN A 189 4.63 -4.44 -19.16
C GLN A 189 3.42 -5.37 -18.93
N ALA A 190 3.34 -6.01 -17.77
CA ALA A 190 2.19 -6.87 -17.44
C ALA A 190 0.94 -6.04 -17.16
N PHE A 191 1.09 -4.84 -16.60
CA PHE A 191 -0.01 -3.91 -16.35
C PHE A 191 -0.60 -3.33 -17.63
N ALA A 192 0.25 -3.07 -18.64
CA ALA A 192 -0.18 -2.53 -19.93
C ALA A 192 -0.77 -3.60 -20.87
N ALA A 193 -0.52 -4.88 -20.61
CA ALA A 193 -0.98 -6.01 -21.43
C ALA A 193 -2.33 -6.60 -20.95
N SER A 194 -2.83 -6.16 -19.81
CA SER A 194 -4.13 -6.56 -19.24
C SER A 194 -5.20 -5.52 -19.53
#